data_798842b60b88adb07910ab491450db68
#
_entry.id   798842b60b88adb07910ab491450db68
#
_cell.length_a   1.000
_cell.length_b   1.000
_cell.length_c   1.000
_cell.angle_alpha   90.00
_cell.angle_beta   90.00
_cell.angle_gamma   90.00
#
_symmetry.space_group_name_H-M   'P 1'
#
loop_
_entity.id
_entity.type
_entity.pdbx_description
1 polymer ?
#
loop_
_entity_poly.entity_id
_entity_poly.type
_entity_poly.pdbx_seq_one_letter_code
_entity_poly.pdbx_strand_id
1 'polypeptide(L)'
;MSDEKLVPKLRFNGFDEEWNEVQISDIANVVGGGTPKTEIENYWNGDIKWFTPSEIGKTKYIHDSERHITEEGLNNSSAKLLPKNTLLLSSRATVGEISIALSECTTNQGFQSLITKNNVDNEFIYYLISTIKNEFLRRSSGSTFLEISKNEINKIKINIPTLSEQKRISELLSAIDNKIELLDSKHENYQNFKKYLMRQIFAQKLRFDFKMFKLKELSKINKGKQLNKDDMLENGKYYVLNGGKEPSGYTNEWNTLENTITISEGGNSCGFVNFNEEKFWSGGHCYYLSNLSKNVDDYYLFSYLKFIEPKIMRLRVGSGLPNIQKGDIENIKIKILPMNEQLKISNLLLSMDKKVNSIAIQKENIKIFKKGLLQQMFV
;
A
#
# COMPACT_ATOMS: atom_id res chain seq x y z
N MET A 1 -33.80 29.37 -2.57
CA MET A 1 -32.57 28.60 -2.67
C MET A 1 -31.46 29.61 -2.53
N SER A 2 -30.67 29.56 -1.47
CA SER A 2 -29.48 30.41 -1.34
C SER A 2 -28.52 29.99 -2.46
N ASP A 3 -28.13 30.93 -3.33
CA ASP A 3 -27.04 30.73 -4.28
C ASP A 3 -25.79 30.40 -3.45
N GLU A 4 -25.46 29.11 -3.32
CA GLU A 4 -24.18 28.70 -2.74
C GLU A 4 -23.09 29.18 -3.70
N LYS A 5 -22.26 30.09 -3.22
CA LYS A 5 -21.11 30.59 -3.98
C LYS A 5 -20.20 29.42 -4.34
N LEU A 6 -19.80 29.33 -5.60
CA LEU A 6 -18.84 28.34 -6.09
C LEU A 6 -17.42 28.70 -5.65
N VAL A 7 -17.17 28.60 -4.34
CA VAL A 7 -15.88 28.94 -3.69
C VAL A 7 -15.48 27.78 -2.78
N PRO A 8 -14.24 27.26 -2.90
CA PRO A 8 -13.76 26.18 -2.03
C PRO A 8 -13.62 26.66 -0.57
N LYS A 9 -13.75 25.72 0.38
CA LYS A 9 -13.61 26.01 1.82
C LYS A 9 -12.19 26.41 2.20
N LEU A 10 -11.20 25.88 1.51
CA LEU A 10 -9.79 26.21 1.67
C LEU A 10 -9.24 26.72 0.33
N ARG A 11 -8.67 27.92 0.34
CA ARG A 11 -8.21 28.62 -0.85
C ARG A 11 -6.92 29.38 -0.58
N PHE A 12 -6.09 29.54 -1.59
CA PHE A 12 -4.91 30.42 -1.51
C PHE A 12 -5.32 31.90 -1.45
N ASN A 13 -4.57 32.69 -0.69
CA ASN A 13 -4.76 34.14 -0.67
C ASN A 13 -4.52 34.75 -2.07
N GLY A 14 -5.33 35.72 -2.43
CA GLY A 14 -5.26 36.41 -3.72
C GLY A 14 -6.12 35.80 -4.84
N PHE A 15 -6.94 34.82 -4.51
CA PHE A 15 -7.96 34.27 -5.43
C PHE A 15 -9.33 34.49 -4.79
N ASP A 16 -10.09 35.47 -5.26
CA ASP A 16 -11.39 35.85 -4.67
C ASP A 16 -12.58 35.60 -5.62
N GLU A 17 -12.30 35.34 -6.91
CA GLU A 17 -13.34 35.10 -7.93
C GLU A 17 -14.02 33.75 -7.73
N GLU A 18 -15.32 33.67 -8.03
CA GLU A 18 -16.04 32.40 -8.02
C GLU A 18 -15.50 31.48 -9.13
N TRP A 19 -15.56 30.17 -8.89
CA TRP A 19 -15.21 29.19 -9.90
C TRP A 19 -16.30 29.13 -10.98
N ASN A 20 -15.90 28.85 -12.21
CA ASN A 20 -16.82 28.75 -13.34
C ASN A 20 -17.32 27.30 -13.50
N GLU A 21 -18.64 27.13 -13.59
CA GLU A 21 -19.21 25.84 -13.98
C GLU A 21 -19.04 25.65 -15.50
N VAL A 22 -18.37 24.55 -15.88
CA VAL A 22 -18.13 24.17 -17.29
C VAL A 22 -18.43 22.69 -17.47
N GLN A 23 -18.66 22.25 -18.70
CA GLN A 23 -18.73 20.83 -19.04
C GLN A 23 -17.34 20.28 -19.36
N ILE A 24 -17.14 18.96 -19.17
CA ILE A 24 -15.87 18.32 -19.56
C ILE A 24 -15.56 18.55 -21.04
N SER A 25 -16.56 18.56 -21.92
CA SER A 25 -16.41 18.91 -23.34
C SER A 25 -15.83 20.30 -23.61
N ASP A 26 -15.98 21.24 -22.66
CA ASP A 26 -15.45 22.60 -22.81
C ASP A 26 -13.94 22.65 -22.55
N ILE A 27 -13.41 21.72 -21.77
CA ILE A 27 -12.01 21.72 -21.31
C ILE A 27 -11.16 20.57 -21.88
N ALA A 28 -11.78 19.54 -22.43
CA ALA A 28 -11.06 18.37 -22.97
C ALA A 28 -11.77 17.74 -24.18
N ASN A 29 -11.00 17.10 -25.03
CA ASN A 29 -11.51 16.20 -26.04
C ASN A 29 -11.55 14.79 -25.48
N VAL A 30 -12.74 14.18 -25.45
CA VAL A 30 -12.93 12.79 -24.98
C VAL A 30 -12.67 11.83 -26.14
N VAL A 31 -11.72 10.90 -25.96
CA VAL A 31 -11.27 9.95 -27.00
C VAL A 31 -11.39 8.53 -26.45
N GLY A 32 -12.20 7.71 -27.15
CA GLY A 32 -12.29 6.28 -26.87
C GLY A 32 -11.12 5.51 -27.46
N GLY A 33 -10.79 4.38 -26.84
CA GLY A 33 -9.76 3.46 -27.32
C GLY A 33 -10.30 2.32 -28.16
N GLY A 34 -9.41 1.43 -28.57
CA GLY A 34 -9.72 0.25 -29.39
C GLY A 34 -8.73 -0.88 -29.19
N THR A 35 -9.11 -2.07 -29.64
CA THR A 35 -8.29 -3.28 -29.54
C THR A 35 -8.03 -3.82 -30.94
N PRO A 36 -6.76 -3.95 -31.37
CA PRO A 36 -6.43 -4.71 -32.57
C PRO A 36 -6.89 -6.16 -32.45
N LYS A 37 -7.14 -6.82 -33.60
CA LYS A 37 -7.51 -8.24 -33.58
C LYS A 37 -6.43 -9.05 -32.91
N THR A 38 -6.80 -9.77 -31.85
CA THR A 38 -5.85 -10.48 -30.98
C THR A 38 -5.25 -11.72 -31.63
N GLU A 39 -5.94 -12.28 -32.61
CA GLU A 39 -5.50 -13.43 -33.42
C GLU A 39 -4.45 -13.10 -34.48
N ILE A 40 -4.19 -11.82 -34.76
CA ILE A 40 -3.18 -11.39 -35.72
C ILE A 40 -1.92 -10.98 -34.98
N GLU A 41 -0.92 -11.86 -34.94
CA GLU A 41 0.33 -11.67 -34.23
C GLU A 41 1.09 -10.41 -34.65
N ASN A 42 1.06 -10.06 -35.95
CA ASN A 42 1.73 -8.87 -36.50
C ASN A 42 1.19 -7.53 -35.94
N TYR A 43 0.03 -7.54 -35.28
CA TYR A 43 -0.53 -6.33 -34.67
C TYR A 43 0.03 -6.05 -33.26
N TRP A 44 0.77 -7.00 -32.68
CA TRP A 44 1.22 -6.98 -31.31
C TRP A 44 2.75 -6.99 -31.20
N ASN A 45 3.24 -6.68 -29.98
CA ASN A 45 4.67 -6.67 -29.65
C ASN A 45 5.50 -5.65 -30.44
N GLY A 46 4.88 -4.52 -30.85
CA GLY A 46 5.57 -3.36 -31.44
C GLY A 46 6.03 -2.36 -30.37
N ASP A 47 6.19 -1.11 -30.78
CA ASP A 47 6.72 -0.04 -29.94
C ASP A 47 5.63 0.89 -29.36
N ILE A 48 4.38 0.76 -29.80
CA ILE A 48 3.27 1.62 -29.38
C ILE A 48 2.62 1.03 -28.13
N LYS A 49 2.66 1.76 -27.03
CA LYS A 49 2.04 1.38 -25.76
C LYS A 49 0.53 1.24 -25.91
N TRP A 50 -0.02 0.16 -25.32
CA TRP A 50 -1.45 -0.12 -25.36
C TRP A 50 -1.97 -0.52 -23.98
N PHE A 51 -2.66 0.40 -23.31
CA PHE A 51 -3.11 0.27 -21.95
C PHE A 51 -4.48 -0.40 -21.81
N THR A 52 -4.65 -1.12 -20.69
CA THR A 52 -5.93 -1.65 -20.21
C THR A 52 -6.34 -0.99 -18.88
N PRO A 53 -7.64 -0.99 -18.51
CA PRO A 53 -8.10 -0.34 -17.27
C PRO A 53 -7.48 -0.88 -15.99
N SER A 54 -6.95 -2.10 -15.95
CA SER A 54 -6.29 -2.69 -14.78
C SER A 54 -4.90 -2.09 -14.49
N GLU A 55 -4.31 -1.40 -15.45
CA GLU A 55 -2.97 -0.83 -15.36
C GLU A 55 -2.95 0.59 -14.79
N ILE A 56 -4.09 1.30 -14.79
CA ILE A 56 -4.20 2.70 -14.34
C ILE A 56 -4.82 2.83 -12.95
N GLY A 57 -4.78 4.05 -12.40
CA GLY A 57 -5.40 4.41 -11.11
C GLY A 57 -4.54 4.10 -9.88
N LYS A 58 -3.48 3.29 -10.01
CA LYS A 58 -2.55 2.98 -8.91
C LYS A 58 -1.51 4.06 -8.68
N THR A 59 -1.09 4.71 -9.76
CA THR A 59 -0.11 5.80 -9.77
C THR A 59 -0.65 6.97 -10.57
N LYS A 60 -0.24 8.20 -10.19
CA LYS A 60 -0.60 9.41 -10.94
C LYS A 60 -0.07 9.37 -12.37
N TYR A 61 1.20 9.01 -12.50
CA TYR A 61 1.85 8.92 -13.80
C TYR A 61 2.04 7.47 -14.21
N ILE A 62 1.87 7.21 -15.52
CA ILE A 62 2.10 5.90 -16.10
C ILE A 62 3.13 6.00 -17.23
N HIS A 63 4.15 5.12 -17.18
CA HIS A 63 5.31 5.16 -18.08
C HIS A 63 5.21 4.15 -19.19
N ASP A 64 4.73 2.94 -18.90
CA ASP A 64 4.75 1.83 -19.82
C ASP A 64 3.54 0.92 -19.62
N SER A 65 3.18 0.17 -20.64
CA SER A 65 2.07 -0.78 -20.66
C SER A 65 2.57 -2.22 -20.68
N GLU A 66 1.76 -3.15 -20.17
CA GLU A 66 2.05 -4.59 -20.23
C GLU A 66 2.09 -5.12 -21.66
N ARG A 67 1.33 -4.51 -22.57
CA ARG A 67 1.24 -4.90 -23.97
C ARG A 67 1.48 -3.71 -24.89
N HIS A 68 2.07 -3.99 -26.06
CA HIS A 68 2.34 -3.01 -27.10
C HIS A 68 1.70 -3.46 -28.40
N ILE A 69 1.38 -2.50 -29.26
CA ILE A 69 0.89 -2.75 -30.62
C ILE A 69 1.88 -2.20 -31.65
N THR A 70 1.81 -2.74 -32.86
CA THR A 70 2.57 -2.25 -33.99
C THR A 70 1.83 -1.10 -34.69
N GLU A 71 2.50 -0.39 -35.61
CA GLU A 71 1.83 0.57 -36.48
C GLU A 71 0.75 -0.10 -37.38
N GLU A 72 1.00 -1.35 -37.78
CA GLU A 72 0.00 -2.12 -38.54
C GLU A 72 -1.23 -2.39 -37.67
N GLY A 73 -1.05 -2.76 -36.38
CA GLY A 73 -2.12 -2.95 -35.43
C GLY A 73 -2.89 -1.66 -35.15
N LEU A 74 -2.20 -0.53 -35.01
CA LEU A 74 -2.83 0.79 -34.90
C LEU A 74 -3.69 1.12 -36.13
N ASN A 75 -3.14 0.99 -37.33
CA ASN A 75 -3.80 1.36 -38.56
C ASN A 75 -4.99 0.45 -38.92
N ASN A 76 -4.98 -0.81 -38.48
CA ASN A 76 -6.03 -1.79 -38.74
C ASN A 76 -6.98 -1.99 -37.55
N SER A 77 -7.08 -1.02 -36.63
CA SER A 77 -7.97 -1.09 -35.46
C SER A 77 -8.65 0.25 -35.21
N SER A 78 -9.56 0.26 -34.23
CA SER A 78 -10.18 1.49 -33.69
C SER A 78 -9.33 2.18 -32.61
N ALA A 79 -8.14 1.67 -32.29
CA ALA A 79 -7.21 2.32 -31.40
C ALA A 79 -6.81 3.71 -31.92
N LYS A 80 -6.63 4.64 -31.00
CA LYS A 80 -6.22 6.02 -31.33
C LYS A 80 -4.91 6.33 -30.65
N LEU A 81 -3.95 6.89 -31.35
CA LEU A 81 -2.73 7.41 -30.78
C LEU A 81 -3.06 8.66 -29.98
N LEU A 82 -2.79 8.62 -28.70
CA LEU A 82 -3.02 9.68 -27.74
C LEU A 82 -1.69 10.38 -27.45
N PRO A 83 -1.66 11.73 -27.42
CA PRO A 83 -0.43 12.46 -27.12
C PRO A 83 0.03 12.27 -25.69
N LYS A 84 1.30 12.55 -25.42
CA LYS A 84 1.84 12.70 -24.07
C LYS A 84 0.96 13.64 -23.23
N ASN A 85 0.87 13.38 -21.94
CA ASN A 85 0.05 14.08 -20.96
C ASN A 85 -1.46 13.86 -21.10
N THR A 86 -1.92 12.93 -21.95
CA THR A 86 -3.33 12.53 -21.95
C THR A 86 -3.71 11.92 -20.61
N LEU A 87 -4.88 12.33 -20.08
CA LEU A 87 -5.49 11.73 -18.91
C LEU A 87 -6.22 10.45 -19.35
N LEU A 88 -5.65 9.30 -19.01
CA LEU A 88 -6.26 7.99 -19.28
C LEU A 88 -7.34 7.73 -18.23
N LEU A 89 -8.61 7.86 -18.65
CA LEU A 89 -9.79 7.67 -17.80
C LEU A 89 -10.48 6.36 -18.15
N SER A 90 -10.61 5.46 -17.18
CA SER A 90 -11.31 4.20 -17.40
C SER A 90 -12.84 4.43 -17.43
N SER A 91 -13.47 3.86 -18.45
CA SER A 91 -14.93 3.90 -18.65
C SER A 91 -15.63 2.58 -18.38
N ARG A 92 -14.88 1.48 -18.19
CA ARG A 92 -15.38 0.12 -17.89
C ARG A 92 -14.59 -0.52 -16.77
N ALA A 93 -15.15 -1.53 -16.12
CA ALA A 93 -14.57 -2.34 -15.06
C ALA A 93 -14.18 -1.53 -13.81
N THR A 94 -13.29 -0.57 -13.95
CA THR A 94 -12.80 0.33 -12.88
C THR A 94 -13.22 1.78 -13.13
N VAL A 95 -14.48 2.01 -13.49
CA VAL A 95 -15.00 3.33 -13.90
C VAL A 95 -14.52 4.46 -13.00
N GLY A 96 -13.95 5.52 -13.62
CA GLY A 96 -13.47 6.71 -12.92
C GLY A 96 -12.04 6.61 -12.38
N GLU A 97 -11.31 5.49 -12.61
CA GLU A 97 -9.86 5.48 -12.37
C GLU A 97 -9.16 6.30 -13.45
N ILE A 98 -8.09 7.00 -13.04
CA ILE A 98 -7.39 7.93 -13.91
C ILE A 98 -5.88 7.91 -13.66
N SER A 99 -5.10 8.06 -14.74
CA SER A 99 -3.65 8.28 -14.72
C SER A 99 -3.22 9.22 -15.85
N ILE A 100 -2.06 9.83 -15.73
CA ILE A 100 -1.46 10.71 -16.74
C ILE A 100 -0.43 9.93 -17.55
N ALA A 101 -0.59 9.82 -18.87
CA ALA A 101 0.38 9.18 -19.75
C ALA A 101 1.62 10.05 -19.94
N LEU A 102 2.82 9.52 -19.67
CA LEU A 102 4.08 10.26 -19.80
C LEU A 102 4.69 10.21 -21.22
N SER A 103 4.10 9.45 -22.12
CA SER A 103 4.48 9.37 -23.54
C SER A 103 3.24 9.17 -24.40
N GLU A 104 3.40 9.22 -25.70
CA GLU A 104 2.36 8.79 -26.62
C GLU A 104 1.97 7.33 -26.36
N CYS A 105 0.68 7.03 -26.46
CA CYS A 105 0.14 5.71 -26.15
C CYS A 105 -1.22 5.47 -26.85
N THR A 106 -1.70 4.25 -26.74
CA THR A 106 -3.05 3.86 -27.13
C THR A 106 -3.73 3.15 -25.96
N THR A 107 -5.05 2.99 -26.04
CA THR A 107 -5.85 2.31 -25.02
C THR A 107 -6.83 1.34 -25.65
N ASN A 108 -7.31 0.37 -24.86
CA ASN A 108 -8.43 -0.47 -25.29
C ASN A 108 -9.77 0.29 -25.21
N GLN A 109 -10.87 -0.36 -25.62
CA GLN A 109 -12.23 0.21 -25.61
C GLN A 109 -12.78 0.50 -24.19
N GLY A 110 -12.09 0.11 -23.13
CA GLY A 110 -12.47 0.39 -21.75
C GLY A 110 -12.08 1.79 -21.26
N PHE A 111 -11.65 2.66 -22.17
CA PHE A 111 -11.26 4.04 -21.88
C PHE A 111 -12.12 5.07 -22.58
N GLN A 112 -12.25 6.21 -21.92
CA GLN A 112 -12.68 7.49 -22.49
C GLN A 112 -11.66 8.54 -22.03
N SER A 113 -10.49 8.55 -22.67
CA SER A 113 -9.35 9.39 -22.29
C SER A 113 -9.60 10.87 -22.60
N LEU A 114 -9.03 11.76 -21.76
CA LEU A 114 -9.22 13.19 -21.87
C LEU A 114 -7.93 13.85 -22.39
N ILE A 115 -8.00 14.44 -23.57
CA ILE A 115 -6.94 15.32 -24.08
C ILE A 115 -7.35 16.75 -23.71
N THR A 116 -6.71 17.30 -22.69
CA THR A 116 -7.04 18.64 -22.17
C THR A 116 -6.69 19.74 -23.16
N LYS A 117 -7.48 20.82 -23.15
CA LYS A 117 -7.24 22.02 -23.96
C LYS A 117 -6.19 22.91 -23.27
N ASN A 118 -5.59 23.86 -24.00
CA ASN A 118 -4.49 24.70 -23.53
C ASN A 118 -4.87 25.70 -22.41
N ASN A 119 -6.15 25.91 -22.17
CA ASN A 119 -6.65 26.83 -21.13
C ASN A 119 -6.87 26.19 -19.77
N VAL A 120 -6.49 24.93 -19.57
CA VAL A 120 -6.61 24.23 -18.30
C VAL A 120 -5.29 23.53 -17.92
N ASP A 121 -5.06 23.42 -16.63
CA ASP A 121 -3.94 22.67 -16.08
C ASP A 121 -4.27 21.18 -15.99
N ASN A 122 -3.47 20.36 -16.66
CA ASN A 122 -3.72 18.94 -16.78
C ASN A 122 -3.66 18.19 -15.44
N GLU A 123 -2.76 18.59 -14.56
CA GLU A 123 -2.65 17.99 -13.24
C GLU A 123 -3.80 18.40 -12.31
N PHE A 124 -4.26 19.65 -12.42
CA PHE A 124 -5.46 20.11 -11.73
C PHE A 124 -6.67 19.24 -12.15
N ILE A 125 -6.86 19.01 -13.45
CA ILE A 125 -7.96 18.17 -13.95
C ILE A 125 -7.82 16.73 -13.46
N TYR A 126 -6.59 16.18 -13.40
CA TYR A 126 -6.37 14.86 -12.78
C TYR A 126 -6.90 14.80 -11.35
N TYR A 127 -6.58 15.79 -10.51
CA TYR A 127 -7.06 15.83 -9.11
C TYR A 127 -8.55 16.04 -9.04
N LEU A 128 -9.10 16.97 -9.82
CA LEU A 128 -10.53 17.24 -9.87
C LEU A 128 -11.33 15.96 -10.24
N ILE A 129 -10.94 15.27 -11.31
CA ILE A 129 -11.59 14.03 -11.75
C ILE A 129 -11.52 12.95 -10.65
N SER A 130 -10.40 12.89 -9.92
CA SER A 130 -10.24 11.95 -8.79
C SER A 130 -11.23 12.21 -7.66
N THR A 131 -11.67 13.47 -7.45
CA THR A 131 -12.66 13.83 -6.42
C THR A 131 -14.09 13.48 -6.81
N ILE A 132 -14.41 13.45 -8.08
CA ILE A 132 -15.77 13.25 -8.61
C ILE A 132 -16.03 11.84 -9.14
N LYS A 133 -15.25 10.85 -8.73
CA LYS A 133 -15.39 9.45 -9.17
C LYS A 133 -16.83 8.92 -9.04
N ASN A 134 -17.54 9.29 -7.99
CA ASN A 134 -18.94 8.90 -7.76
C ASN A 134 -19.87 9.43 -8.84
N GLU A 135 -19.58 10.59 -9.45
CA GLU A 135 -20.37 11.14 -10.55
C GLU A 135 -20.28 10.26 -11.80
N PHE A 136 -19.08 9.75 -12.11
CA PHE A 136 -18.89 8.79 -13.21
C PHE A 136 -19.65 7.50 -12.96
N LEU A 137 -19.61 6.97 -11.73
CA LEU A 137 -20.33 5.75 -11.37
C LEU A 137 -21.85 5.96 -11.47
N ARG A 138 -22.38 7.09 -11.01
CA ARG A 138 -23.82 7.42 -11.05
C ARG A 138 -24.34 7.53 -12.48
N ARG A 139 -23.53 8.01 -13.43
CA ARG A 139 -23.89 8.15 -14.86
C ARG A 139 -23.57 6.91 -15.68
N SER A 140 -22.98 5.90 -15.07
CA SER A 140 -22.72 4.63 -15.72
C SER A 140 -24.01 3.82 -15.88
N SER A 141 -24.08 3.06 -16.96
CA SER A 141 -25.17 2.12 -17.25
C SER A 141 -24.62 0.69 -17.42
N GLY A 142 -25.49 -0.30 -17.31
CA GLY A 142 -25.14 -1.71 -17.45
C GLY A 142 -25.43 -2.52 -16.19
N SER A 143 -26.03 -3.70 -16.34
CA SER A 143 -26.41 -4.59 -15.23
C SER A 143 -25.27 -5.51 -14.78
N THR A 144 -24.42 -5.94 -15.72
CA THR A 144 -23.32 -6.88 -15.46
C THR A 144 -21.96 -6.16 -15.39
N PHE A 145 -21.75 -5.19 -16.27
CA PHE A 145 -20.56 -4.35 -16.27
C PHE A 145 -20.97 -2.89 -16.42
N LEU A 146 -20.61 -2.09 -15.42
CA LEU A 146 -20.83 -0.66 -15.48
C LEU A 146 -19.95 -0.05 -16.55
N GLU A 147 -20.55 0.81 -17.40
CA GLU A 147 -19.84 1.57 -18.41
C GLU A 147 -20.42 2.99 -18.48
N ILE A 148 -19.54 3.98 -18.60
CA ILE A 148 -19.92 5.36 -18.89
C ILE A 148 -19.59 5.70 -20.35
N SER A 149 -20.58 6.25 -21.05
CA SER A 149 -20.39 6.65 -22.45
C SER A 149 -19.64 7.98 -22.58
N LYS A 150 -19.02 8.21 -23.75
CA LYS A 150 -18.43 9.49 -24.12
C LYS A 150 -19.40 10.65 -23.94
N ASN A 151 -20.67 10.47 -24.38
CA ASN A 151 -21.67 11.51 -24.29
C ASN A 151 -22.02 11.89 -22.86
N GLU A 152 -22.08 10.94 -21.96
CA GLU A 152 -22.31 11.21 -20.54
C GLU A 152 -21.11 11.90 -19.89
N ILE A 153 -19.88 11.51 -20.22
CA ILE A 153 -18.66 12.18 -19.74
C ILE A 153 -18.66 13.65 -20.22
N ASN A 154 -18.92 13.90 -21.47
CA ASN A 154 -18.94 15.25 -22.06
C ASN A 154 -19.91 16.20 -21.32
N LYS A 155 -21.04 15.68 -20.81
CA LYS A 155 -22.08 16.47 -20.10
C LYS A 155 -21.81 16.66 -18.63
N ILE A 156 -20.78 16.02 -18.06
CA ILE A 156 -20.45 16.21 -16.64
C ILE A 156 -20.06 17.66 -16.42
N LYS A 157 -20.75 18.32 -15.52
CA LYS A 157 -20.45 19.67 -15.06
C LYS A 157 -19.43 19.62 -13.94
N ILE A 158 -18.45 20.49 -14.05
CA ILE A 158 -17.35 20.63 -13.09
C ILE A 158 -17.11 22.14 -12.85
N ASN A 159 -16.62 22.44 -11.67
CA ASN A 159 -16.25 23.81 -11.32
C ASN A 159 -14.74 23.98 -11.43
N ILE A 160 -14.29 25.00 -12.16
CA ILE A 160 -12.87 25.28 -12.35
C ILE A 160 -12.55 26.76 -12.08
N PRO A 161 -11.42 27.05 -11.42
CA PRO A 161 -10.93 28.41 -11.22
C PRO A 161 -10.14 28.92 -12.44
N THR A 162 -9.56 30.09 -12.32
CA THR A 162 -8.58 30.61 -13.29
C THR A 162 -7.39 29.67 -13.45
N LEU A 163 -6.74 29.68 -14.61
CA LEU A 163 -5.58 28.82 -14.90
C LEU A 163 -4.44 29.00 -13.88
N SER A 164 -4.26 30.24 -13.38
CA SER A 164 -3.24 30.55 -12.36
C SER A 164 -3.53 29.83 -11.03
N GLU A 165 -4.79 29.80 -10.60
CA GLU A 165 -5.19 29.09 -9.39
C GLU A 165 -5.15 27.55 -9.59
N GLN A 166 -5.57 27.05 -10.76
CA GLN A 166 -5.43 25.63 -11.11
C GLN A 166 -3.98 25.17 -10.92
N LYS A 167 -3.01 25.90 -11.50
CA LYS A 167 -1.58 25.61 -11.35
C LYS A 167 -1.12 25.63 -9.89
N ARG A 168 -1.58 26.60 -9.11
CA ARG A 168 -1.18 26.72 -7.70
C ARG A 168 -1.69 25.55 -6.86
N ILE A 169 -2.93 25.08 -7.14
CA ILE A 169 -3.51 23.91 -6.49
C ILE A 169 -2.77 22.62 -6.90
N SER A 170 -2.52 22.44 -8.19
CA SER A 170 -1.84 21.25 -8.71
C SER A 170 -0.38 21.16 -8.23
N GLU A 171 0.34 22.28 -8.16
CA GLU A 171 1.70 22.34 -7.60
C GLU A 171 1.74 21.86 -6.13
N LEU A 172 0.80 22.35 -5.29
CA LEU A 172 0.71 21.91 -3.90
C LEU A 172 0.44 20.40 -3.80
N LEU A 173 -0.58 19.93 -4.51
CA LEU A 173 -0.97 18.51 -4.43
C LEU A 173 0.11 17.59 -5.00
N SER A 174 0.79 18.01 -6.07
CA SER A 174 1.91 17.27 -6.67
C SER A 174 3.13 17.23 -5.74
N ALA A 175 3.42 18.31 -5.02
CA ALA A 175 4.47 18.33 -4.01
C ALA A 175 4.16 17.35 -2.86
N ILE A 176 2.89 17.22 -2.48
CA ILE A 176 2.45 16.25 -1.47
C ILE A 176 2.60 14.81 -1.99
N ASP A 177 2.22 14.53 -3.26
CA ASP A 177 2.40 13.21 -3.87
C ASP A 177 3.88 12.82 -3.93
N ASN A 178 4.73 13.70 -4.39
CA ASN A 178 6.18 13.50 -4.41
C ASN A 178 6.73 13.20 -2.99
N LYS A 179 6.17 13.84 -1.95
CA LYS A 179 6.55 13.56 -0.56
C LYS A 179 6.12 12.17 -0.12
N ILE A 180 4.92 11.71 -0.51
CA ILE A 180 4.43 10.36 -0.23
C ILE A 180 5.32 9.33 -0.91
N GLU A 181 5.64 9.49 -2.19
CA GLU A 181 6.53 8.60 -2.94
C GLU A 181 7.95 8.53 -2.34
N LEU A 182 8.49 9.69 -1.93
CA LEU A 182 9.78 9.74 -1.24
C LEU A 182 9.76 8.97 0.09
N LEU A 183 8.67 9.05 0.85
CA LEU A 183 8.51 8.30 2.10
C LEU A 183 8.36 6.80 1.83
N ASP A 184 7.66 6.39 0.76
CA ASP A 184 7.57 4.99 0.35
C ASP A 184 8.94 4.42 0.00
N SER A 185 9.70 5.11 -0.83
CA SER A 185 11.07 4.72 -1.20
C SER A 185 11.99 4.64 0.03
N LYS A 186 11.89 5.62 0.95
CA LYS A 186 12.66 5.58 2.21
C LYS A 186 12.27 4.40 3.08
N HIS A 187 10.97 4.12 3.23
CA HIS A 187 10.47 3.00 4.02
C HIS A 187 11.03 1.67 3.50
N GLU A 188 10.92 1.43 2.19
CA GLU A 188 11.45 0.23 1.55
C GLU A 188 12.98 0.10 1.71
N ASN A 189 13.71 1.18 1.48
CA ASN A 189 15.17 1.21 1.62
C ASN A 189 15.62 0.87 3.05
N TYR A 190 14.97 1.44 4.08
CA TYR A 190 15.28 1.10 5.47
C TYR A 190 14.95 -0.35 5.82
N GLN A 191 13.83 -0.90 5.33
CA GLN A 191 13.49 -2.31 5.52
C GLN A 191 14.53 -3.23 4.84
N ASN A 192 14.92 -2.93 3.62
CA ASN A 192 15.90 -3.71 2.87
C ASN A 192 17.28 -3.64 3.53
N PHE A 193 17.68 -2.45 4.00
CA PHE A 193 18.94 -2.28 4.74
C PHE A 193 18.93 -3.05 6.06
N LYS A 194 17.83 -3.04 6.83
CA LYS A 194 17.70 -3.87 8.02
C LYS A 194 17.85 -5.35 7.69
N LYS A 195 17.16 -5.87 6.66
CA LYS A 195 17.31 -7.27 6.21
C LYS A 195 18.75 -7.59 5.84
N TYR A 196 19.44 -6.69 5.15
CA TYR A 196 20.84 -6.83 4.81
C TYR A 196 21.72 -6.93 6.07
N LEU A 197 21.58 -6.00 7.02
CA LEU A 197 22.34 -6.01 8.28
C LEU A 197 22.09 -7.29 9.08
N MET A 198 20.85 -7.72 9.24
CA MET A 198 20.52 -8.98 9.91
C MET A 198 21.24 -10.18 9.25
N ARG A 199 21.30 -10.21 7.92
CA ARG A 199 22.08 -11.25 7.20
C ARG A 199 23.58 -11.16 7.48
N GLN A 200 24.17 -9.96 7.50
CA GLN A 200 25.60 -9.79 7.79
C GLN A 200 25.93 -10.25 9.21
N ILE A 201 25.10 -9.91 10.19
CA ILE A 201 25.30 -10.22 11.61
C ILE A 201 25.05 -11.72 11.85
N PHE A 202 23.85 -12.21 11.57
CA PHE A 202 23.41 -13.55 11.99
C PHE A 202 23.89 -14.70 11.08
N ALA A 203 24.18 -14.43 9.80
CA ALA A 203 24.84 -15.38 8.93
C ALA A 203 26.37 -15.43 9.14
N GLN A 204 26.90 -14.65 10.12
CA GLN A 204 28.32 -14.63 10.50
C GLN A 204 29.26 -14.16 9.37
N LYS A 205 28.81 -13.30 8.49
CA LYS A 205 29.67 -12.58 7.56
C LYS A 205 30.55 -11.56 8.29
N LEU A 206 29.99 -10.97 9.38
CA LEU A 206 30.75 -10.33 10.43
C LEU A 206 31.06 -11.43 11.46
N ARG A 207 32.36 -11.66 11.76
CA ARG A 207 32.79 -12.73 12.66
C ARG A 207 32.60 -12.30 14.11
N PHE A 208 31.84 -13.10 14.85
CA PHE A 208 31.63 -12.97 16.29
C PHE A 208 31.87 -14.32 16.95
N ASP A 209 32.44 -14.31 18.15
CA ASP A 209 32.47 -15.49 18.99
C ASP A 209 31.06 -15.76 19.54
N PHE A 210 30.55 -16.98 19.38
CA PHE A 210 29.24 -17.37 19.85
C PHE A 210 29.23 -18.74 20.50
N LYS A 211 28.27 -18.95 21.37
CA LYS A 211 27.91 -20.27 21.91
C LYS A 211 26.56 -20.72 21.35
N MET A 212 26.40 -22.01 21.15
CA MET A 212 25.14 -22.59 20.68
C MET A 212 24.33 -23.08 21.85
N PHE A 213 23.06 -22.69 21.88
CA PHE A 213 22.07 -23.16 22.86
C PHE A 213 20.82 -23.63 22.15
N LYS A 214 20.04 -24.52 22.79
CA LYS A 214 18.66 -24.78 22.40
C LYS A 214 17.77 -23.71 23.00
N LEU A 215 16.67 -23.35 22.32
CA LEU A 215 15.77 -22.29 22.80
C LEU A 215 15.22 -22.60 24.21
N LYS A 216 14.96 -23.87 24.53
CA LYS A 216 14.53 -24.31 25.87
C LYS A 216 15.56 -24.07 26.99
N GLU A 217 16.85 -23.92 26.64
CA GLU A 217 17.92 -23.61 27.62
C GLU A 217 17.98 -22.10 27.91
N LEU A 218 17.35 -21.29 27.04
CA LEU A 218 17.35 -19.83 27.12
C LEU A 218 16.04 -19.27 27.62
N SER A 219 14.95 -20.00 27.47
CA SER A 219 13.61 -19.54 27.84
C SER A 219 12.65 -20.71 28.07
N LYS A 220 11.57 -20.45 28.82
CA LYS A 220 10.44 -21.36 28.93
C LYS A 220 9.43 -21.04 27.83
N ILE A 221 9.07 -22.05 27.02
CA ILE A 221 8.05 -21.93 25.99
C ILE A 221 6.68 -22.31 26.59
N ASN A 222 5.73 -21.42 26.54
CA ASN A 222 4.38 -21.64 27.05
C ASN A 222 3.38 -21.50 25.89
N LYS A 223 2.25 -22.18 26.02
CA LYS A 223 1.11 -22.02 25.12
C LYS A 223 0.14 -21.01 25.72
N GLY A 224 -0.41 -20.13 24.91
CA GLY A 224 -1.42 -19.17 25.32
C GLY A 224 -2.74 -19.83 25.69
N LYS A 225 -3.68 -19.05 26.19
CA LYS A 225 -5.01 -19.50 26.60
C LYS A 225 -6.06 -19.06 25.60
N GLN A 226 -6.85 -20.02 25.11
CA GLN A 226 -7.93 -19.72 24.17
C GLN A 226 -8.89 -18.67 24.75
N LEU A 227 -9.23 -17.69 23.95
CA LEU A 227 -10.32 -16.74 24.14
C LEU A 227 -11.27 -16.91 22.96
N ASN A 228 -12.56 -17.14 23.23
CA ASN A 228 -13.52 -17.31 22.16
C ASN A 228 -13.81 -15.97 21.49
N LYS A 229 -14.23 -16.01 20.23
CA LYS A 229 -14.51 -14.80 19.45
C LYS A 229 -15.62 -13.96 20.09
N ASP A 230 -16.61 -14.61 20.69
CA ASP A 230 -17.73 -13.93 21.35
C ASP A 230 -17.33 -13.21 22.65
N ASP A 231 -16.21 -13.59 23.24
CA ASP A 231 -15.62 -12.96 24.43
C ASP A 231 -14.64 -11.81 24.07
N MET A 232 -14.40 -11.58 22.76
CA MET A 232 -13.54 -10.50 22.28
C MET A 232 -14.35 -9.24 22.05
N LEU A 233 -13.71 -8.09 22.29
CA LEU A 233 -14.27 -6.77 22.05
C LEU A 233 -13.75 -6.20 20.73
N GLU A 234 -14.52 -5.35 20.07
CA GLU A 234 -14.02 -4.55 18.94
C GLU A 234 -12.96 -3.53 19.40
N ASN A 235 -13.17 -2.96 20.60
CA ASN A 235 -12.26 -2.02 21.25
C ASN A 235 -12.06 -2.43 22.71
N GLY A 236 -10.84 -2.71 23.10
CA GLY A 236 -10.45 -3.08 24.46
C GLY A 236 -9.05 -2.59 24.79
N LYS A 237 -8.67 -2.69 26.07
CA LYS A 237 -7.38 -2.18 26.55
C LYS A 237 -6.18 -2.98 26.01
N TYR A 238 -6.35 -4.28 25.80
CA TYR A 238 -5.29 -5.19 25.36
C TYR A 238 -5.72 -5.94 24.11
N TYR A 239 -4.80 -6.10 23.18
CA TYR A 239 -5.06 -6.89 21.98
C TYR A 239 -4.94 -8.40 22.28
N VAL A 240 -5.65 -9.18 21.48
CA VAL A 240 -5.63 -10.65 21.51
C VAL A 240 -4.85 -11.17 20.32
N LEU A 241 -3.76 -11.89 20.58
CA LEU A 241 -2.94 -12.53 19.55
C LEU A 241 -3.19 -14.03 19.54
N ASN A 242 -3.99 -14.52 18.58
CA ASN A 242 -4.37 -15.93 18.48
C ASN A 242 -3.67 -16.66 17.32
N GLY A 243 -2.35 -16.48 17.20
CA GLY A 243 -1.53 -17.14 16.16
C GLY A 243 -1.53 -16.45 14.79
N GLY A 244 -2.24 -15.34 14.61
CA GLY A 244 -2.17 -14.48 13.42
C GLY A 244 -0.95 -13.55 13.44
N LYS A 245 -0.75 -12.82 12.33
CA LYS A 245 0.20 -11.70 12.27
C LYS A 245 -0.35 -10.45 12.93
N GLU A 246 -1.65 -10.27 12.85
CA GLU A 246 -2.41 -9.14 13.38
C GLU A 246 -3.28 -9.60 14.56
N PRO A 247 -3.69 -8.68 15.44
CA PRO A 247 -4.64 -8.97 16.50
C PRO A 247 -5.95 -9.58 15.96
N SER A 248 -6.48 -10.55 16.67
CA SER A 248 -7.77 -11.17 16.35
C SER A 248 -8.97 -10.42 16.95
N GLY A 249 -8.73 -9.50 17.86
CA GLY A 249 -9.69 -8.69 18.58
C GLY A 249 -9.04 -8.07 19.81
N TYR A 250 -9.85 -7.56 20.74
CA TYR A 250 -9.38 -6.90 21.97
C TYR A 250 -10.05 -7.48 23.22
N THR A 251 -9.49 -7.21 24.38
CA THR A 251 -10.03 -7.56 25.70
C THR A 251 -9.59 -6.55 26.75
N ASN A 252 -10.24 -6.54 27.91
CA ASN A 252 -9.83 -5.71 29.05
C ASN A 252 -8.88 -6.44 30.03
N GLU A 253 -8.58 -7.71 29.76
CA GLU A 253 -7.66 -8.53 30.55
C GLU A 253 -6.42 -8.88 29.74
N TRP A 254 -5.32 -9.17 30.42
CA TRP A 254 -4.09 -9.66 29.82
C TRP A 254 -3.62 -10.94 30.54
N ASN A 255 -2.92 -11.79 29.81
CA ASN A 255 -2.29 -13.00 30.37
C ASN A 255 -0.79 -13.07 30.09
N THR A 256 -0.25 -12.13 29.31
CA THR A 256 1.15 -12.10 28.91
C THR A 256 1.71 -10.68 29.07
N LEU A 257 2.94 -10.59 29.57
CA LEU A 257 3.63 -9.31 29.84
C LEU A 257 4.12 -8.65 28.55
N GLU A 258 4.45 -7.38 28.67
CA GLU A 258 5.20 -6.62 27.68
C GLU A 258 6.58 -7.23 27.39
N ASN A 259 7.20 -6.82 26.27
CA ASN A 259 8.50 -7.28 25.76
C ASN A 259 8.59 -8.81 25.61
N THR A 260 7.48 -9.42 25.21
CA THR A 260 7.39 -10.87 25.07
C THR A 260 7.45 -11.31 23.60
N ILE A 261 8.33 -12.29 23.34
CA ILE A 261 8.43 -12.93 22.02
C ILE A 261 7.35 -13.99 21.89
N THR A 262 6.62 -13.97 20.76
CA THR A 262 5.63 -15.00 20.41
C THR A 262 5.98 -15.70 19.12
N ILE A 263 5.53 -16.96 19.00
CA ILE A 263 5.65 -17.77 17.78
C ILE A 263 4.27 -18.37 17.48
N SER A 264 3.76 -18.12 16.30
CA SER A 264 2.48 -18.67 15.85
C SER A 264 2.54 -20.19 15.76
N GLU A 265 1.60 -20.88 16.39
CA GLU A 265 1.54 -22.35 16.40
C GLU A 265 1.00 -22.91 15.08
N GLY A 266 -0.03 -22.29 14.52
CA GLY A 266 -0.78 -22.90 13.43
C GLY A 266 -1.33 -21.95 12.37
N GLY A 267 -1.98 -22.56 11.35
CA GLY A 267 -2.57 -21.86 10.21
C GLY A 267 -1.56 -21.28 9.23
N ASN A 268 -2.01 -20.31 8.42
CA ASN A 268 -1.17 -19.67 7.39
C ASN A 268 0.02 -18.89 7.98
N SER A 269 -0.08 -18.46 9.23
CA SER A 269 0.98 -17.73 9.95
C SER A 269 1.89 -18.65 10.76
N CYS A 270 1.75 -19.95 10.63
CA CYS A 270 2.51 -20.96 11.38
C CYS A 270 4.01 -20.68 11.34
N GLY A 271 4.64 -20.48 12.51
CA GLY A 271 6.06 -20.12 12.64
C GLY A 271 6.37 -18.63 12.58
N PHE A 272 5.37 -17.76 12.44
CA PHE A 272 5.57 -16.31 12.48
C PHE A 272 6.04 -15.88 13.86
N VAL A 273 7.11 -15.10 13.91
CA VAL A 273 7.72 -14.58 15.14
C VAL A 273 7.34 -13.12 15.31
N ASN A 274 6.82 -12.75 16.49
CA ASN A 274 6.49 -11.38 16.82
C ASN A 274 7.14 -10.95 18.14
N PHE A 275 7.38 -9.64 18.31
CA PHE A 275 7.80 -9.01 19.56
C PHE A 275 6.67 -8.10 20.02
N ASN A 276 6.19 -8.32 21.24
CA ASN A 276 5.02 -7.64 21.79
C ASN A 276 5.49 -6.66 22.85
N GLU A 277 5.52 -5.38 22.53
CA GLU A 277 6.05 -4.31 23.40
C GLU A 277 5.10 -3.96 24.54
N GLU A 278 3.82 -4.33 24.45
CA GLU A 278 2.78 -4.06 25.43
C GLU A 278 2.24 -5.36 26.03
N LYS A 279 1.55 -5.28 27.16
CA LYS A 279 0.77 -6.39 27.71
C LYS A 279 -0.34 -6.78 26.76
N PHE A 280 -0.60 -8.07 26.62
CA PHE A 280 -1.58 -8.60 25.69
C PHE A 280 -2.18 -9.93 26.16
N TRP A 281 -3.18 -10.40 25.45
CA TRP A 281 -3.71 -11.75 25.62
C TRP A 281 -3.10 -12.69 24.59
N SER A 282 -2.29 -13.66 25.03
CA SER A 282 -1.80 -14.74 24.18
C SER A 282 -2.86 -15.84 24.08
N GLY A 283 -3.36 -16.04 22.86
CA GLY A 283 -4.42 -17.00 22.54
C GLY A 283 -3.90 -18.43 22.39
N GLY A 284 -4.84 -19.39 22.24
CA GLY A 284 -4.55 -20.81 22.25
C GLY A 284 -3.68 -21.33 21.10
N HIS A 285 -3.56 -20.58 20.00
CA HIS A 285 -2.70 -20.92 18.84
C HIS A 285 -1.41 -20.10 18.80
N CYS A 286 -0.95 -19.62 19.95
CA CYS A 286 0.24 -18.82 20.08
C CYS A 286 1.14 -19.38 21.18
N TYR A 287 2.41 -19.62 20.85
CA TYR A 287 3.46 -19.85 21.86
C TYR A 287 4.05 -18.52 22.27
N TYR A 288 4.37 -18.38 23.56
CA TYR A 288 5.12 -17.23 24.09
C TYR A 288 6.31 -17.66 24.92
N LEU A 289 7.38 -16.88 24.91
CA LEU A 289 8.60 -17.11 25.64
C LEU A 289 8.54 -16.36 26.98
N SER A 290 8.89 -17.05 28.06
CA SER A 290 9.00 -16.46 29.40
C SER A 290 10.28 -16.92 30.11
N ASN A 291 10.62 -16.31 31.22
CA ASN A 291 11.77 -16.67 32.02
C ASN A 291 13.07 -16.73 31.21
N LEU A 292 13.33 -15.66 30.41
CA LEU A 292 14.58 -15.58 29.65
C LEU A 292 15.79 -15.66 30.56
N SER A 293 16.82 -16.40 30.12
CA SER A 293 18.09 -16.45 30.78
C SER A 293 18.70 -15.06 30.91
N LYS A 294 19.35 -14.75 32.05
CA LYS A 294 20.05 -13.48 32.31
C LYS A 294 21.17 -13.18 31.29
N ASN A 295 21.61 -14.19 30.54
CA ASN A 295 22.65 -14.06 29.52
C ASN A 295 22.08 -13.75 28.13
N VAL A 296 20.80 -13.46 27.99
CA VAL A 296 20.12 -13.24 26.74
C VAL A 296 19.35 -11.93 26.77
N ASP A 297 19.64 -11.05 25.84
CA ASP A 297 18.84 -9.86 25.56
C ASP A 297 17.61 -10.26 24.76
N ASP A 298 16.43 -9.77 25.14
CA ASP A 298 15.14 -10.15 24.57
C ASP A 298 15.02 -9.73 23.11
N TYR A 299 15.45 -8.51 22.79
CA TYR A 299 15.37 -8.00 21.42
C TYR A 299 16.41 -8.62 20.49
N TYR A 300 17.59 -9.01 21.01
CA TYR A 300 18.56 -9.83 20.29
C TYR A 300 17.95 -11.19 19.92
N LEU A 301 17.36 -11.87 20.91
CA LEU A 301 16.72 -13.16 20.68
C LEU A 301 15.57 -13.07 19.66
N PHE A 302 14.70 -12.08 19.82
CA PHE A 302 13.67 -11.77 18.83
C PHE A 302 14.26 -11.60 17.42
N SER A 303 15.27 -10.74 17.30
CA SER A 303 15.90 -10.44 16.02
C SER A 303 16.54 -11.68 15.37
N TYR A 304 17.18 -12.53 16.19
CA TYR A 304 17.72 -13.79 15.70
C TYR A 304 16.62 -14.75 15.24
N LEU A 305 15.58 -14.93 16.06
CA LEU A 305 14.42 -15.77 15.69
C LEU A 305 13.73 -15.24 14.43
N LYS A 306 13.60 -13.93 14.30
CA LYS A 306 13.06 -13.27 13.07
C LYS A 306 13.93 -13.52 11.84
N PHE A 307 15.26 -13.51 12.01
CA PHE A 307 16.18 -13.85 10.93
C PHE A 307 16.03 -15.30 10.46
N ILE A 308 15.82 -16.23 11.39
CA ILE A 308 15.64 -17.65 11.06
C ILE A 308 14.16 -18.05 10.87
N GLU A 309 13.23 -17.12 10.92
CA GLU A 309 11.77 -17.36 10.77
C GLU A 309 11.43 -18.27 9.57
N PRO A 310 12.06 -18.12 8.36
CA PRO A 310 11.80 -19.05 7.27
C PRO A 310 12.19 -20.51 7.59
N LYS A 311 13.16 -20.74 8.48
CA LYS A 311 13.50 -22.08 8.96
C LYS A 311 12.50 -22.58 9.99
N ILE A 312 12.02 -21.71 10.87
CA ILE A 312 10.96 -22.02 11.84
C ILE A 312 9.68 -22.43 11.11
N MET A 313 9.29 -21.67 10.10
CA MET A 313 8.11 -21.98 9.27
C MET A 313 8.19 -23.34 8.55
N ARG A 314 9.39 -23.85 8.29
CA ARG A 314 9.58 -25.19 7.68
C ARG A 314 9.39 -26.34 8.67
N LEU A 315 9.36 -26.08 9.97
CA LEU A 315 9.08 -27.09 11.00
C LEU A 315 7.62 -27.52 11.05
N ARG A 316 6.75 -26.81 10.34
CA ARG A 316 5.31 -27.08 10.27
C ARG A 316 5.03 -28.44 9.68
N VAL A 317 4.09 -29.16 10.28
CA VAL A 317 3.55 -30.43 9.81
C VAL A 317 2.05 -30.31 9.54
N GLY A 318 1.52 -31.08 8.58
CA GLY A 318 0.12 -31.05 8.16
C GLY A 318 -0.11 -30.27 6.86
N SER A 319 -0.97 -30.79 5.98
CA SER A 319 -1.28 -30.20 4.66
C SER A 319 -2.47 -29.23 4.67
N GLY A 320 -3.45 -29.41 5.55
CA GLY A 320 -4.65 -28.56 5.61
C GLY A 320 -4.50 -27.41 6.60
N LEU A 321 -4.28 -27.72 7.87
CA LEU A 321 -4.01 -26.75 8.94
C LEU A 321 -2.62 -27.03 9.51
N PRO A 322 -1.57 -26.44 8.94
CA PRO A 322 -0.21 -26.69 9.39
C PRO A 322 -0.02 -26.21 10.84
N ASN A 323 0.78 -26.95 11.58
CA ASN A 323 1.07 -26.71 12.99
C ASN A 323 2.55 -27.00 13.29
N ILE A 324 3.15 -26.24 14.21
CA ILE A 324 4.49 -26.51 14.77
C ILE A 324 4.35 -27.07 16.18
N GLN A 325 5.02 -28.19 16.43
CA GLN A 325 5.02 -28.78 17.75
C GLN A 325 5.93 -28.01 18.71
N LYS A 326 5.53 -27.91 19.98
CA LYS A 326 6.32 -27.23 21.03
C LYS A 326 7.75 -27.78 21.10
N GLY A 327 7.92 -29.09 21.00
CA GLY A 327 9.23 -29.74 21.03
C GLY A 327 10.17 -29.32 19.90
N ASP A 328 9.63 -29.00 18.72
CA ASP A 328 10.43 -28.51 17.60
C ASP A 328 10.94 -27.10 17.89
N ILE A 329 10.07 -26.23 18.44
CA ILE A 329 10.44 -24.88 18.88
C ILE A 329 11.50 -24.94 19.99
N GLU A 330 11.33 -25.79 20.98
CA GLU A 330 12.26 -26.01 22.10
C GLU A 330 13.67 -26.41 21.64
N ASN A 331 13.78 -27.14 20.55
CA ASN A 331 15.05 -27.62 20.01
C ASN A 331 15.69 -26.71 18.97
N ILE A 332 15.11 -25.54 18.65
CA ILE A 332 15.73 -24.55 17.78
C ILE A 332 17.09 -24.15 18.34
N LYS A 333 18.12 -24.22 17.50
CA LYS A 333 19.48 -23.83 17.86
C LYS A 333 19.66 -22.32 17.68
N ILE A 334 20.08 -21.66 18.75
CA ILE A 334 20.29 -20.21 18.85
C ILE A 334 21.77 -19.93 19.05
N LYS A 335 22.32 -18.98 18.29
CA LYS A 335 23.67 -18.44 18.47
C LYS A 335 23.60 -17.30 19.48
N ILE A 336 24.29 -17.42 20.59
CA ILE A 336 24.35 -16.41 21.65
C ILE A 336 25.76 -15.81 21.68
N LEU A 337 25.81 -14.50 21.53
CA LEU A 337 27.01 -13.67 21.62
C LEU A 337 27.26 -13.22 23.07
N PRO A 338 28.43 -12.67 23.40
CA PRO A 338 28.61 -11.94 24.65
C PRO A 338 27.56 -10.82 24.82
N MET A 339 27.10 -10.56 26.03
CA MET A 339 25.99 -9.64 26.33
C MET A 339 26.22 -8.23 25.75
N ASN A 340 27.45 -7.72 25.85
CA ASN A 340 27.79 -6.40 25.28
C ASN A 340 27.57 -6.32 23.76
N GLU A 341 27.82 -7.41 23.04
CA GLU A 341 27.56 -7.48 21.59
C GLU A 341 26.06 -7.63 21.27
N GLN A 342 25.35 -8.45 22.08
CA GLN A 342 23.89 -8.56 21.96
C GLN A 342 23.23 -7.18 22.09
N LEU A 343 23.58 -6.42 23.13
CA LEU A 343 23.02 -5.08 23.38
C LEU A 343 23.33 -4.08 22.26
N LYS A 344 24.54 -4.11 21.69
CA LYS A 344 24.87 -3.26 20.53
C LYS A 344 24.00 -3.59 19.31
N ILE A 345 23.82 -4.88 19.04
CA ILE A 345 22.99 -5.36 17.92
C ILE A 345 21.52 -4.99 18.15
N SER A 346 21.00 -5.24 19.35
CA SER A 346 19.64 -4.90 19.73
C SER A 346 19.35 -3.41 19.58
N ASN A 347 20.20 -2.56 20.11
CA ASN A 347 20.07 -1.11 20.02
C ASN A 347 20.09 -0.63 18.56
N LEU A 348 20.96 -1.18 17.73
CA LEU A 348 21.02 -0.87 16.31
C LEU A 348 19.71 -1.26 15.59
N LEU A 349 19.27 -2.52 15.75
CA LEU A 349 18.08 -3.03 15.05
C LEU A 349 16.80 -2.36 15.57
N LEU A 350 16.69 -2.11 16.87
CA LEU A 350 15.56 -1.39 17.48
C LEU A 350 15.49 0.06 16.96
N SER A 351 16.64 0.74 16.83
CA SER A 351 16.65 2.10 16.27
C SER A 351 16.16 2.13 14.82
N MET A 352 16.47 1.10 14.04
CA MET A 352 15.98 0.95 12.68
C MET A 352 14.47 0.69 12.63
N ASP A 353 13.94 -0.16 13.52
CA ASP A 353 12.50 -0.41 13.58
C ASP A 353 11.73 0.86 13.96
N LYS A 354 12.21 1.61 14.96
CA LYS A 354 11.64 2.92 15.30
C LYS A 354 11.65 3.87 14.11
N LYS A 355 12.71 3.86 13.29
CA LYS A 355 12.80 4.69 12.10
C LYS A 355 11.80 4.27 11.02
N VAL A 356 11.69 2.97 10.75
CA VAL A 356 10.73 2.40 9.79
C VAL A 356 9.30 2.75 10.20
N ASN A 357 8.94 2.54 11.47
CA ASN A 357 7.62 2.88 12.01
C ASN A 357 7.34 4.39 11.94
N SER A 358 8.31 5.23 12.29
CA SER A 358 8.17 6.69 12.18
C SER A 358 7.89 7.13 10.73
N ILE A 359 8.56 6.53 9.74
CA ILE A 359 8.31 6.83 8.33
C ILE A 359 6.90 6.38 7.91
N ALA A 360 6.46 5.21 8.36
CA ALA A 360 5.11 4.71 8.07
C ALA A 360 4.02 5.63 8.62
N ILE A 361 4.17 6.09 9.88
CA ILE A 361 3.25 7.04 10.51
C ILE A 361 3.25 8.39 9.76
N GLN A 362 4.43 8.92 9.42
CA GLN A 362 4.53 10.17 8.65
C GLN A 362 3.82 10.06 7.30
N LYS A 363 3.98 8.93 6.60
CA LYS A 363 3.31 8.68 5.32
C LYS A 363 1.79 8.69 5.48
N GLU A 364 1.28 7.99 6.48
CA GLU A 364 -0.17 7.92 6.72
C GLU A 364 -0.75 9.29 7.07
N ASN A 365 -0.08 10.06 7.92
CA ASN A 365 -0.50 11.42 8.26
C ASN A 365 -0.55 12.34 7.03
N ILE A 366 0.42 12.23 6.13
CA ILE A 366 0.42 13.02 4.88
C ILE A 366 -0.69 12.59 3.94
N LYS A 367 -1.02 11.29 3.86
CA LYS A 367 -2.17 10.79 3.07
C LYS A 367 -3.50 11.35 3.61
N ILE A 368 -3.68 11.32 4.93
CA ILE A 368 -4.86 11.90 5.59
C ILE A 368 -4.95 13.39 5.30
N PHE A 369 -3.83 14.11 5.43
CA PHE A 369 -3.74 15.54 5.12
C PHE A 369 -4.12 15.83 3.66
N LYS A 370 -3.56 15.06 2.69
CA LYS A 370 -3.93 15.17 1.26
C LYS A 370 -5.43 14.98 1.04
N LYS A 371 -6.01 13.95 1.67
CA LYS A 371 -7.46 13.70 1.59
C LYS A 371 -8.26 14.90 2.09
N GLY A 372 -7.86 15.50 3.21
CA GLY A 372 -8.49 16.70 3.74
C GLY A 372 -8.40 17.91 2.79
N LEU A 373 -7.24 18.11 2.15
CA LEU A 373 -7.06 19.15 1.14
C LEU A 373 -7.98 18.95 -0.07
N LEU A 374 -8.04 17.73 -0.61
CA LEU A 374 -8.92 17.40 -1.73
C LEU A 374 -10.40 17.67 -1.41
N GLN A 375 -10.84 17.45 -0.18
CA GLN A 375 -12.21 17.73 0.25
C GLN A 375 -12.52 19.21 0.47
N GLN A 376 -11.51 20.04 0.73
CA GLN A 376 -11.67 21.45 1.09
C GLN A 376 -11.30 22.42 -0.03
N MET A 377 -10.41 22.02 -0.93
CA MET A 377 -9.90 22.86 -2.03
C MET A 377 -10.67 22.68 -3.34
N PHE A 378 -11.59 21.72 -3.42
CA PHE A 378 -12.47 21.52 -4.59
C PHE A 378 -13.93 21.80 -4.20
N VAL A 379 -14.73 22.28 -5.20
CA VAL A 379 -16.15 22.65 -5.05
C VAL A 379 -17.03 21.62 -5.71
#